data_f1ac98761b1488fb7d45424bc89193a2
#
_entry.id   f1ac98761b1488fb7d45424bc89193a2
#
_cell.length_a   1.000
_cell.length_b   1.000
_cell.length_c   1.000
_cell.angle_alpha   90.00
_cell.angle_beta   90.00
_cell.angle_gamma   90.00
#
_symmetry.space_group_name_H-M   'P 1'
#
loop_
_entity.id
_entity.type
_entity.pdbx_description
1 polymer ?
#
loop_
_entity_poly.entity_id
_entity_poly.type
_entity_poly.pdbx_seq_one_letter_code
_entity_poly.pdbx_strand_id
1 'polypeptide(L)'
;MSHTPRVAIIGAGMSGLSAASKLREAGVQVTLFDKSRGSGGRMSSKRTDXGTFDMGTQYFTARDPGFAAAAASWXDAGLISTWQPRLFRXDEKGLIPSDDSQQRFVGTPRMTALSRGLLASSELVSGTRIERLERQAQQWHLVDSQQTLHGPYDQVIVAVPPAQAAPLLAGVANLVAPASNSSMEPGWAVAITLPQKLDSSADAVFVRSGPLDWIAREASKPGRAXSENWVLQSTPAWAEAHLDDDPAQIVDALVAAMGEVLGIHIPTPVFQQAHRWLYARPAADCEWGALAAPEQGIYVCGDWCLGGRLEAAWXSGQQAAKAVLXVQ
;
A
#
# COMPACT_ATOMS: atom_id res chain seq x y z
N MET A 1 -27.20 -19.73 23.20
CA MET A 1 -25.77 -19.48 23.00
C MET A 1 -25.55 -18.30 22.06
N SER A 2 -24.66 -17.43 22.45
CA SER A 2 -24.38 -16.29 21.59
C SER A 2 -23.55 -16.74 20.40
N HIS A 3 -23.88 -16.20 19.27
CA HIS A 3 -23.18 -16.46 18.02
C HIS A 3 -21.91 -15.59 17.97
N THR A 4 -20.76 -16.22 17.76
CA THR A 4 -19.52 -15.48 17.56
C THR A 4 -19.52 -14.88 16.15
N PRO A 5 -19.48 -13.57 16.02
CA PRO A 5 -19.52 -12.95 14.69
C PRO A 5 -18.31 -13.38 13.85
N ARG A 6 -18.58 -13.59 12.58
CA ARG A 6 -17.53 -13.89 11.60
C ARG A 6 -17.50 -12.75 10.58
N VAL A 7 -16.33 -12.19 10.41
CA VAL A 7 -16.15 -11.06 9.50
C VAL A 7 -15.16 -11.43 8.41
N ALA A 8 -15.54 -11.15 7.17
CA ALA A 8 -14.62 -11.28 6.04
C ALA A 8 -14.10 -9.91 5.65
N ILE A 9 -12.82 -9.83 5.35
CA ILE A 9 -12.20 -8.60 4.85
C ILE A 9 -11.62 -8.91 3.48
N ILE A 10 -12.04 -8.15 2.48
CA ILE A 10 -11.54 -8.33 1.11
C ILE A 10 -10.47 -7.28 0.87
N GLY A 11 -9.23 -7.73 0.78
CA GLY A 11 -8.06 -6.87 0.61
C GLY A 11 -7.21 -6.84 1.86
N ALA A 12 -5.94 -7.22 1.71
CA ALA A 12 -5.00 -7.29 2.83
C ALA A 12 -3.90 -6.25 2.73
N GLY A 13 -4.23 -5.06 2.23
CA GLY A 13 -3.37 -3.89 2.32
C GLY A 13 -3.51 -3.25 3.69
N MET A 14 -2.96 -2.06 3.85
CA MET A 14 -2.94 -1.42 5.17
C MET A 14 -4.34 -1.24 5.76
N SER A 15 -5.32 -0.81 4.95
CA SER A 15 -6.64 -0.56 5.54
C SER A 15 -7.30 -1.87 5.99
N GLY A 16 -7.18 -2.93 5.19
CA GLY A 16 -7.73 -4.22 5.59
C GLY A 16 -7.03 -4.80 6.81
N LEU A 17 -5.71 -4.67 6.85
CA LEU A 17 -4.94 -5.17 8.00
C LEU A 17 -5.24 -4.37 9.26
N SER A 18 -5.43 -3.06 9.13
CA SER A 18 -5.78 -2.21 10.24
C SER A 18 -7.14 -2.63 10.82
N ALA A 19 -8.12 -2.85 9.94
CA ALA A 19 -9.44 -3.30 10.37
C ALA A 19 -9.35 -4.65 11.07
N ALA A 20 -8.58 -5.58 10.51
CA ALA A 20 -8.42 -6.91 11.10
C ALA A 20 -7.83 -6.82 12.49
N SER A 21 -6.83 -5.97 12.66
CA SER A 21 -6.16 -5.82 13.95
C SER A 21 -7.15 -5.33 15.02
N LYS A 22 -7.94 -4.32 14.67
CA LYS A 22 -8.90 -3.79 15.63
C LYS A 22 -9.99 -4.79 15.98
N LEU A 23 -10.49 -5.51 14.97
CA LEU A 23 -11.52 -6.52 15.21
C LEU A 23 -10.96 -7.66 16.07
N ARG A 24 -9.73 -8.07 15.80
CA ARG A 24 -9.10 -9.15 16.57
C ARG A 24 -8.94 -8.74 18.03
N GLU A 25 -8.56 -7.47 18.27
CA GLU A 25 -8.45 -6.98 19.65
C GLU A 25 -9.77 -7.07 20.40
N ALA A 26 -10.88 -6.96 19.66
CA ALA A 26 -12.22 -7.05 20.24
C ALA A 26 -12.75 -8.48 20.30
N GLY A 27 -11.94 -9.45 19.94
CA GLY A 27 -12.32 -10.86 20.00
C GLY A 27 -13.16 -11.34 18.83
N VAL A 28 -13.19 -10.61 17.74
CA VAL A 28 -13.98 -10.97 16.57
C VAL A 28 -13.14 -11.83 15.64
N GLN A 29 -13.73 -12.90 15.14
CA GLN A 29 -13.06 -13.80 14.21
C GLN A 29 -13.04 -13.18 12.82
N VAL A 30 -11.84 -13.10 12.22
CA VAL A 30 -11.62 -12.41 10.96
C VAL A 30 -10.93 -13.33 9.97
N THR A 31 -11.39 -13.32 8.72
CA THR A 31 -10.70 -13.94 7.59
C THR A 31 -10.46 -12.89 6.53
N LEU A 32 -9.20 -12.74 6.12
CA LEU A 32 -8.85 -11.82 5.03
C LEU A 32 -8.68 -12.59 3.73
N PHE A 33 -9.08 -11.96 2.64
CA PHE A 33 -8.94 -12.51 1.28
C PHE A 33 -8.13 -11.55 0.46
N ASP A 34 -7.15 -12.06 -0.28
CA ASP A 34 -6.37 -11.20 -1.17
C ASP A 34 -6.01 -11.95 -2.44
N LYS A 35 -6.04 -11.23 -3.55
CA LYS A 35 -5.70 -11.82 -4.84
C LYS A 35 -4.21 -12.14 -4.94
N SER A 36 -3.38 -11.48 -4.15
CA SER A 36 -1.93 -11.69 -4.14
C SER A 36 -1.56 -12.87 -3.27
N ARG A 37 -0.30 -13.31 -3.39
CA ARG A 37 0.17 -14.43 -2.59
C ARG A 37 0.32 -14.10 -1.12
N GLY A 38 0.51 -12.82 -0.80
CA GLY A 38 0.71 -12.40 0.58
C GLY A 38 -0.03 -11.13 0.89
N SER A 39 0.16 -10.67 2.10
CA SER A 39 -0.45 -9.43 2.55
C SER A 39 0.42 -8.23 2.21
N GLY A 40 -0.13 -7.04 2.39
CA GLY A 40 0.62 -5.81 2.33
C GLY A 40 0.21 -4.84 1.24
N GLY A 41 -0.33 -5.33 0.14
CA GLY A 41 -0.72 -4.45 -0.95
C GLY A 41 0.46 -3.58 -1.38
N ARG A 42 0.28 -2.26 -1.30
CA ARG A 42 1.33 -1.32 -1.69
C ARG A 42 2.50 -1.29 -0.71
N MET A 43 2.41 -1.96 0.42
CA MET A 43 3.55 -2.14 1.33
C MET A 43 4.38 -3.38 0.99
N SER A 44 4.07 -4.07 -0.08
CA SER A 44 4.79 -5.28 -0.42
C SER A 44 6.22 -4.98 -0.88
N SER A 45 7.08 -5.97 -0.72
CA SER A 45 8.49 -5.88 -1.10
C SER A 45 8.80 -6.97 -2.10
N LYS A 46 9.72 -6.68 -3.01
CA LYS A 46 10.14 -7.62 -4.02
C LYS A 46 11.48 -8.24 -3.61
N ARG A 47 11.54 -9.54 -3.46
CA ARG A 47 12.77 -10.24 -3.13
C ARG A 47 13.51 -10.62 -4.40
N THR A 48 14.83 -10.39 -4.39
CA THR A 48 15.71 -10.75 -5.50
C THR A 48 17.03 -11.26 -4.93
N ASP A 49 17.82 -11.83 -5.79
CA ASP A 49 19.19 -12.20 -5.38
C ASP A 49 20.05 -11.01 -4.99
N UNK A 50 19.65 -9.81 -5.39
CA UNK A 50 20.32 -8.68 -5.11
C UNK A 50 19.88 -8.04 -3.93
N GLY A 51 18.94 -8.52 -3.27
CA GLY A 51 18.34 -7.97 -2.09
C GLY A 51 16.85 -7.71 -2.29
N THR A 52 16.27 -7.00 -1.34
CA THR A 52 14.83 -6.73 -1.32
C THR A 52 14.57 -5.28 -1.69
N PHE A 53 13.53 -5.05 -2.49
CA PHE A 53 13.14 -3.70 -2.91
C PHE A 53 11.75 -3.40 -2.41
N ASP A 54 11.57 -2.22 -1.78
CA ASP A 54 10.24 -1.71 -1.46
C ASP A 54 9.73 -0.99 -2.69
N MET A 55 8.80 -1.61 -3.41
CA MET A 55 8.38 -1.07 -4.70
C MET A 55 7.25 -0.06 -4.60
N GLY A 56 6.51 -0.08 -3.51
CA GLY A 56 5.38 0.85 -3.31
C GLY A 56 5.68 1.86 -2.24
N THR A 57 5.15 1.63 -1.03
CA THR A 57 5.36 2.53 0.10
C THR A 57 6.84 2.64 0.43
N GLN A 58 7.37 3.84 0.36
CA GLN A 58 8.80 4.07 0.59
C GLN A 58 9.12 4.38 2.03
N TYR A 59 8.20 5.02 2.72
CA TYR A 59 8.30 5.36 4.14
C TYR A 59 6.92 5.88 4.56
N PHE A 60 6.77 6.12 5.85
CA PHE A 60 5.56 6.80 6.31
C PHE A 60 5.90 7.69 7.49
N THR A 61 5.03 8.66 7.72
CA THR A 61 5.10 9.57 8.86
C THR A 61 3.88 9.33 9.71
N ALA A 62 3.95 9.76 10.98
CA ALA A 62 2.83 9.59 11.90
C ALA A 62 2.49 10.94 12.50
N ARG A 63 1.31 11.46 12.16
CA ARG A 63 0.85 12.78 12.63
C ARG A 63 -0.34 12.67 13.57
N ASP A 64 -1.27 11.78 13.25
CA ASP A 64 -2.42 11.54 14.10
C ASP A 64 -1.99 10.87 15.41
N PRO A 65 -2.49 11.34 16.58
CA PRO A 65 -2.06 10.74 17.85
C PRO A 65 -2.32 9.24 17.94
N GLY A 66 -3.44 8.77 17.43
CA GLY A 66 -3.72 7.33 17.45
C GLY A 66 -2.75 6.53 16.59
N PHE A 67 -2.48 7.04 15.39
CA PHE A 67 -1.54 6.38 14.51
C PHE A 67 -0.11 6.46 15.09
N ALA A 68 0.24 7.59 15.71
CA ALA A 68 1.57 7.72 16.33
C ALA A 68 1.73 6.70 17.46
N ALA A 69 0.68 6.45 18.23
CA ALA A 69 0.73 5.44 19.29
C ALA A 69 0.90 4.04 18.70
N ALA A 70 0.19 3.75 17.60
CA ALA A 70 0.36 2.46 16.93
C ALA A 70 1.79 2.31 16.40
N ALA A 71 2.31 3.36 15.76
CA ALA A 71 3.68 3.32 15.24
C ALA A 71 4.69 3.09 16.36
N ALA A 72 4.48 3.73 17.51
CA ALA A 72 5.38 3.51 18.65
C ALA A 72 5.37 2.04 19.08
N SER A 73 4.20 1.42 19.10
CA SER A 73 4.15 0.00 19.46
C SER A 73 4.83 -0.86 18.40
N TRP A 74 4.75 -0.51 17.15
CA TRP A 74 5.46 -1.25 16.09
C TRP A 74 6.98 -1.07 16.20
N UNK A 75 7.44 0.08 16.52
CA UNK A 75 8.71 0.35 16.74
C UNK A 75 9.18 -0.49 17.77
N ASP A 76 8.43 -0.68 18.97
CA ASP A 76 8.84 -1.51 20.10
C ASP A 76 8.88 -2.98 19.73
N ALA A 77 7.99 -3.41 18.87
CA ALA A 77 7.93 -4.81 18.44
C ALA A 77 8.98 -5.16 17.40
N GLY A 78 9.75 -4.19 16.93
CA GLY A 78 10.79 -4.45 15.95
C GLY A 78 10.29 -4.54 14.51
N LEU A 79 9.07 -4.08 14.26
CA LEU A 79 8.48 -4.16 12.93
C LEU A 79 8.87 -2.98 12.05
N ILE A 80 9.19 -1.85 12.66
CA ILE A 80 9.59 -0.66 11.92
C ILE A 80 10.79 -0.01 12.59
N SER A 81 11.48 0.83 11.85
CA SER A 81 12.60 1.62 12.35
C SER A 81 12.50 3.03 11.80
N THR A 82 13.13 3.96 12.50
CA THR A 82 13.29 5.32 11.98
C THR A 82 14.28 5.30 10.83
N TRP A 83 13.97 6.06 9.77
CA TRP A 83 14.83 6.18 8.60
C TRP A 83 15.28 7.62 8.48
N GLN A 84 16.58 7.84 8.46
CA GLN A 84 17.16 9.18 8.38
C GLN A 84 18.06 9.28 7.15
N PRO A 85 17.47 9.38 5.96
CA PRO A 85 18.27 9.43 4.75
C PRO A 85 18.91 10.80 4.54
N ARG A 86 20.00 10.82 3.77
CA ARG A 86 20.49 12.07 3.24
C ARG A 86 19.53 12.48 2.12
N LEU A 87 18.61 13.38 2.45
CA LEU A 87 17.45 13.69 1.64
C LEU A 87 17.67 14.97 0.84
N PHE A 88 17.37 14.93 -0.46
CA PHE A 88 17.54 16.02 -1.39
C PHE A 88 16.25 16.25 -2.15
N ARG A 89 16.21 17.36 -2.86
CA ARG A 89 15.16 17.67 -3.81
C ARG A 89 15.77 18.23 -5.09
N UNK A 90 15.26 17.97 -6.07
CA UNK A 90 15.66 18.41 -7.28
C UNK A 90 14.95 19.64 -7.53
N ASP A 91 15.54 20.64 -8.08
CA ASP A 91 14.92 21.79 -8.68
C ASP A 91 15.66 22.16 -9.97
N GLU A 92 15.39 23.35 -10.49
CA GLU A 92 15.96 23.73 -11.78
C GLU A 92 17.48 23.85 -11.74
N LYS A 93 18.03 24.05 -10.57
CA LYS A 93 19.47 24.24 -10.40
C LYS A 93 20.20 22.95 -10.01
N GLY A 94 19.47 21.87 -9.84
CA GLY A 94 20.07 20.60 -9.47
C GLY A 94 19.66 20.14 -8.09
N LEU A 95 20.50 19.32 -7.49
CA LEU A 95 20.22 18.75 -6.18
C LEU A 95 20.46 19.77 -5.07
N ILE A 96 19.49 19.89 -4.18
CA ILE A 96 19.58 20.74 -3.01
C ILE A 96 19.21 19.92 -1.80
N PRO A 97 19.99 19.97 -0.71
CA PRO A 97 19.58 19.25 0.50
C PRO A 97 18.20 19.70 0.94
N SER A 98 17.36 18.73 1.28
CA SER A 98 16.01 19.02 1.75
C SER A 98 16.06 19.43 3.22
N ASP A 99 15.29 20.46 3.57
CA ASP A 99 15.18 20.87 4.97
C ASP A 99 13.96 20.23 5.64
N ASP A 100 13.33 19.27 5.00
CA ASP A 100 12.22 18.52 5.56
C ASP A 100 12.74 17.64 6.70
N SER A 101 12.30 17.93 7.92
CA SER A 101 12.79 17.26 9.12
C SER A 101 11.77 16.31 9.74
N GLN A 102 10.75 15.93 9.00
CA GLN A 102 9.76 14.98 9.50
C GLN A 102 10.42 13.66 9.86
N GLN A 103 9.94 13.06 10.94
CA GLN A 103 10.38 11.72 11.30
C GLN A 103 9.77 10.72 10.33
N ARG A 104 10.61 9.89 9.73
CA ARG A 104 10.17 8.89 8.76
C ARG A 104 10.42 7.50 9.30
N PHE A 105 9.49 6.61 9.02
CA PHE A 105 9.59 5.20 9.42
C PHE A 105 9.56 4.30 8.20
N VAL A 106 10.24 3.18 8.32
CA VAL A 106 10.19 2.11 7.31
C VAL A 106 10.00 0.77 8.01
N GLY A 107 9.37 -0.16 7.33
CA GLY A 107 9.34 -1.54 7.83
C GLY A 107 10.75 -2.11 7.87
N THR A 108 11.03 -2.96 8.84
CA THR A 108 12.37 -3.52 9.05
C THR A 108 12.28 -5.02 9.23
N PRO A 109 13.05 -5.81 8.49
CA PRO A 109 14.14 -5.46 7.54
C PRO A 109 13.66 -5.06 6.16
N ARG A 110 12.37 -5.05 5.92
CA ARG A 110 11.76 -4.59 4.69
C ARG A 110 10.33 -4.17 5.01
N MET A 111 9.72 -3.44 4.08
CA MET A 111 8.39 -2.89 4.37
C MET A 111 7.36 -4.00 4.66
N THR A 112 7.50 -5.16 4.02
CA THR A 112 6.59 -6.28 4.24
C THR A 112 6.56 -6.77 5.69
N ALA A 113 7.63 -6.52 6.46
CA ALA A 113 7.65 -6.92 7.86
C ALA A 113 6.50 -6.29 8.64
N LEU A 114 6.17 -5.04 8.32
CA LEU A 114 5.04 -4.39 8.98
C LEU A 114 3.74 -5.08 8.64
N SER A 115 3.52 -5.38 7.36
CA SER A 115 2.25 -6.02 6.98
C SER A 115 2.12 -7.40 7.60
N ARG A 116 3.21 -8.15 7.69
CA ARG A 116 3.16 -9.46 8.34
C ARG A 116 2.84 -9.34 9.82
N GLY A 117 3.41 -8.34 10.48
CA GLY A 117 3.12 -8.11 11.89
C GLY A 117 1.67 -7.75 12.13
N LEU A 118 1.10 -6.94 11.24
CA LEU A 118 -0.31 -6.56 11.37
C LEU A 118 -1.24 -7.73 11.05
N LEU A 119 -0.86 -8.59 10.13
CA LEU A 119 -1.63 -9.79 9.82
C LEU A 119 -1.68 -10.72 11.04
N ALA A 120 -0.55 -10.88 11.69
CA ALA A 120 -0.42 -11.65 12.95
C ALA A 120 -1.08 -13.01 12.80
N SER A 121 -2.05 -13.31 13.67
CA SER A 121 -2.71 -14.61 13.69
C SER A 121 -3.98 -14.66 12.86
N SER A 122 -4.32 -13.59 12.14
CA SER A 122 -5.51 -13.60 11.29
C SER A 122 -5.35 -14.60 10.15
N GLU A 123 -6.44 -15.23 9.79
CA GLU A 123 -6.43 -16.13 8.64
C GLU A 123 -6.36 -15.33 7.34
N LEU A 124 -5.46 -15.69 6.46
CA LEU A 124 -5.37 -15.06 5.14
C LEU A 124 -5.58 -16.11 4.07
N VAL A 125 -6.60 -15.91 3.25
CA VAL A 125 -6.84 -16.72 2.07
C VAL A 125 -6.23 -15.97 0.89
N SER A 126 -5.03 -16.35 0.52
CA SER A 126 -4.26 -15.66 -0.50
C SER A 126 -4.51 -16.24 -1.88
N GLY A 127 -4.06 -15.53 -2.90
CA GLY A 127 -4.22 -15.97 -4.28
C GLY A 127 -5.68 -16.15 -4.67
N THR A 128 -6.56 -15.37 -4.08
CA THR A 128 -8.00 -15.56 -4.21
C THR A 128 -8.66 -14.22 -4.48
N ARG A 129 -9.13 -14.05 -5.72
CA ARG A 129 -9.81 -12.82 -6.12
C ARG A 129 -11.31 -13.01 -5.90
N ILE A 130 -11.89 -12.19 -5.05
CA ILE A 130 -13.34 -12.21 -4.83
C ILE A 130 -13.99 -11.37 -5.90
N GLU A 131 -14.96 -11.95 -6.62
CA GLU A 131 -15.60 -11.28 -7.74
C GLU A 131 -16.98 -10.73 -7.41
N ARG A 132 -17.71 -11.38 -6.49
CA ARG A 132 -19.02 -10.88 -6.12
C ARG A 132 -19.40 -11.38 -4.73
N LEU A 133 -20.40 -10.73 -4.17
CA LEU A 133 -20.94 -11.06 -2.86
C LEU A 133 -22.39 -11.52 -3.03
N GLU A 134 -22.78 -12.57 -2.31
CA GLU A 134 -24.14 -13.08 -2.34
C GLU A 134 -24.72 -13.08 -0.95
N ARG A 135 -25.91 -12.51 -0.80
CA ARG A 135 -26.60 -12.44 0.48
C ARG A 135 -27.59 -13.57 0.60
N GLN A 136 -27.48 -14.37 1.63
CA GLN A 136 -28.41 -15.47 1.88
C GLN A 136 -28.66 -15.54 3.37
N ALA A 137 -29.94 -15.54 3.76
CA ALA A 137 -30.33 -15.72 5.17
C ALA A 137 -29.60 -14.73 6.08
N GLN A 138 -29.47 -13.50 5.62
CA GLN A 138 -28.85 -12.41 6.36
C GLN A 138 -27.36 -12.59 6.61
N GLN A 139 -26.74 -13.47 5.85
CA GLN A 139 -25.29 -13.65 5.88
C GLN A 139 -24.73 -13.50 4.47
N TRP A 140 -23.43 -13.29 4.40
CA TRP A 140 -22.75 -13.07 3.13
C TRP A 140 -21.92 -14.28 2.74
N HIS A 141 -21.95 -14.59 1.46
CA HIS A 141 -21.01 -15.53 0.86
C HIS A 141 -20.18 -14.77 -0.17
N LEU A 142 -18.92 -15.09 -0.23
CA LEU A 142 -18.00 -14.47 -1.16
C LEU A 142 -17.69 -15.47 -2.26
N VAL A 143 -17.86 -15.04 -3.52
CA VAL A 143 -17.63 -15.92 -4.66
C VAL A 143 -16.34 -15.49 -5.35
N ASP A 144 -15.39 -16.41 -5.45
CA ASP A 144 -14.10 -16.07 -6.04
C ASP A 144 -14.09 -16.33 -7.55
N SER A 145 -12.98 -16.01 -8.20
CA SER A 145 -12.85 -16.11 -9.65
C SER A 145 -12.91 -17.56 -10.16
N GLN A 146 -12.75 -18.53 -9.28
CA GLN A 146 -12.91 -19.95 -9.62
C GLN A 146 -14.31 -20.45 -9.31
N GLN A 147 -15.22 -19.56 -8.96
CA GLN A 147 -16.62 -19.85 -8.60
C GLN A 147 -16.75 -20.63 -7.31
N THR A 148 -15.73 -20.60 -6.46
CA THR A 148 -15.80 -21.20 -5.13
C THR A 148 -16.49 -20.24 -4.18
N LEU A 149 -17.41 -20.77 -3.36
CA LEU A 149 -18.09 -20.01 -2.33
C LEU A 149 -17.31 -20.07 -1.02
N HIS A 150 -17.16 -18.90 -0.40
CA HIS A 150 -16.55 -18.79 0.93
C HIS A 150 -17.57 -18.17 1.87
N GLY A 151 -17.69 -18.74 3.05
CA GLY A 151 -18.62 -18.20 4.03
C GLY A 151 -19.38 -19.32 4.73
N PRO A 152 -20.46 -19.00 5.46
CA PRO A 152 -21.07 -17.66 5.54
C PRO A 152 -20.33 -16.72 6.49
N TYR A 153 -20.49 -15.43 6.25
CA TYR A 153 -19.96 -14.37 7.11
C TYR A 153 -21.10 -13.45 7.53
N ASP A 154 -21.00 -12.95 8.75
CA ASP A 154 -22.02 -12.03 9.25
C ASP A 154 -21.86 -10.64 8.67
N GLN A 155 -20.62 -10.21 8.47
CA GLN A 155 -20.31 -8.89 7.97
C GLN A 155 -19.10 -8.96 7.06
N VAL A 156 -19.03 -8.02 6.11
CA VAL A 156 -17.95 -7.95 5.13
C VAL A 156 -17.39 -6.54 5.09
N ILE A 157 -16.07 -6.43 5.14
CA ILE A 157 -15.38 -5.16 4.91
C ILE A 157 -14.69 -5.26 3.55
N VAL A 158 -15.03 -4.33 2.66
CA VAL A 158 -14.42 -4.25 1.33
C VAL A 158 -13.26 -3.24 1.43
N ALA A 159 -12.04 -3.72 1.29
CA ALA A 159 -10.83 -2.93 1.51
C ALA A 159 -9.90 -2.99 0.29
N VAL A 160 -10.48 -2.73 -0.88
CA VAL A 160 -9.74 -2.74 -2.15
C VAL A 160 -9.93 -1.39 -2.85
N PRO A 161 -9.12 -1.09 -3.87
CA PRO A 161 -9.29 0.17 -4.59
C PRO A 161 -10.69 0.35 -5.17
N PRO A 162 -11.10 1.59 -5.42
CA PRO A 162 -12.49 1.84 -5.80
C PRO A 162 -12.94 1.12 -7.06
N ALA A 163 -12.07 0.99 -8.06
CA ALA A 163 -12.45 0.28 -9.28
C ALA A 163 -12.73 -1.20 -9.02
N GLN A 164 -12.08 -1.77 -8.02
CA GLN A 164 -12.31 -3.16 -7.64
C GLN A 164 -13.44 -3.29 -6.63
N ALA A 165 -13.67 -2.23 -5.84
CA ALA A 165 -14.75 -2.24 -4.85
C ALA A 165 -16.13 -2.12 -5.49
N ALA A 166 -16.26 -1.26 -6.51
CA ALA A 166 -17.57 -0.96 -7.07
C ALA A 166 -18.34 -2.21 -7.51
N PRO A 167 -17.72 -3.15 -8.24
CA PRO A 167 -18.47 -4.37 -8.60
C PRO A 167 -18.94 -5.18 -7.40
N LEU A 168 -18.17 -5.20 -6.32
CA LEU A 168 -18.55 -5.94 -5.13
C LEU A 168 -19.70 -5.28 -4.39
N LEU A 169 -19.91 -3.99 -4.62
CA LEU A 169 -20.93 -3.21 -3.93
C LEU A 169 -22.21 -3.06 -4.76
N ALA A 170 -22.28 -3.74 -5.90
CA ALA A 170 -23.49 -3.73 -6.72
C ALA A 170 -24.69 -4.18 -5.85
N GLY A 171 -25.75 -3.43 -5.87
CA GLY A 171 -26.89 -3.73 -5.03
C GLY A 171 -26.89 -3.02 -3.69
N VAL A 172 -25.81 -2.33 -3.35
CA VAL A 172 -25.76 -1.51 -2.13
C VAL A 172 -25.63 -0.06 -2.57
N ALA A 173 -26.77 0.57 -2.85
CA ALA A 173 -26.81 1.82 -3.61
C ALA A 173 -25.98 2.93 -2.96
N ASN A 174 -26.04 3.08 -1.64
CA ASN A 174 -25.35 4.17 -0.99
C ASN A 174 -23.82 3.94 -0.91
N LEU A 175 -23.34 2.76 -1.24
CA LEU A 175 -21.91 2.48 -1.26
C LEU A 175 -21.33 2.42 -2.67
N VAL A 176 -22.14 1.95 -3.64
CA VAL A 176 -21.60 1.79 -4.99
C VAL A 176 -21.31 3.15 -5.64
N ALA A 177 -22.10 4.17 -5.38
CA ALA A 177 -21.89 5.47 -6.01
C ALA A 177 -20.57 6.11 -5.58
N PRO A 178 -20.25 6.19 -4.27
CA PRO A 178 -18.93 6.71 -3.90
C PRO A 178 -17.77 5.93 -4.53
N ALA A 179 -17.88 4.61 -4.59
CA ALA A 179 -16.80 3.80 -5.17
C ALA A 179 -16.69 4.05 -6.67
N SER A 180 -17.83 4.11 -7.38
CA SER A 180 -17.80 4.33 -8.82
C SER A 180 -17.30 5.71 -9.20
N ASN A 181 -17.48 6.69 -8.33
CA ASN A 181 -17.08 8.07 -8.60
C ASN A 181 -15.69 8.42 -8.10
N SER A 182 -15.00 7.48 -7.46
CA SER A 182 -13.65 7.70 -6.99
C SER A 182 -12.65 7.15 -7.99
N SER A 183 -11.48 7.77 -8.07
CA SER A 183 -10.44 7.30 -8.97
C SER A 183 -9.09 7.31 -8.30
N MET A 184 -8.18 6.50 -8.86
CA MET A 184 -6.80 6.40 -8.39
C MET A 184 -5.88 6.74 -9.55
N GLU A 185 -4.72 7.25 -9.20
CA GLU A 185 -3.68 7.54 -10.19
C GLU A 185 -2.69 6.38 -10.24
N PRO A 186 -2.15 6.08 -11.44
CA PRO A 186 -1.17 5.00 -11.55
C PRO A 186 0.24 5.50 -11.23
N GLY A 187 1.16 4.54 -11.13
CA GLY A 187 2.57 4.82 -10.99
C GLY A 187 3.39 3.66 -11.48
N TRP A 188 4.54 3.96 -12.06
CA TRP A 188 5.54 2.94 -12.36
C TRP A 188 6.61 2.97 -11.30
N ALA A 189 7.06 1.80 -10.87
CA ALA A 189 8.20 1.67 -9.97
C ALA A 189 9.25 0.80 -10.65
N VAL A 190 10.50 1.24 -10.59
CA VAL A 190 11.61 0.51 -11.18
C VAL A 190 12.61 0.19 -10.09
N ALA A 191 13.00 -1.09 -10.01
CA ALA A 191 14.05 -1.56 -9.13
C ALA A 191 15.28 -1.84 -9.96
N ILE A 192 16.42 -1.33 -9.54
CA ILE A 192 17.69 -1.64 -10.18
C ILE A 192 18.76 -1.97 -9.14
N THR A 193 19.66 -2.88 -9.52
CA THR A 193 20.89 -3.11 -8.79
C THR A 193 22.04 -2.70 -9.68
N LEU A 194 22.90 -1.85 -9.16
CA LEU A 194 24.05 -1.34 -9.91
C LEU A 194 25.29 -2.16 -9.57
N PRO A 195 26.24 -2.23 -10.51
CA PRO A 195 27.44 -3.05 -10.24
C PRO A 195 28.33 -2.50 -9.16
N GLN A 196 28.21 -1.21 -8.82
CA GLN A 196 29.03 -0.61 -7.78
C GLN A 196 28.31 0.57 -7.17
N LYS A 197 28.76 1.00 -6.01
CA LYS A 197 28.16 2.12 -5.31
C LYS A 197 28.26 3.40 -6.14
N LEU A 198 27.17 4.14 -6.24
CA LEU A 198 27.18 5.42 -6.93
C LEU A 198 27.90 6.48 -6.10
N ASP A 199 28.63 7.32 -6.77
CA ASP A 199 29.30 8.45 -6.13
C ASP A 199 28.32 9.60 -6.00
N SER A 200 27.38 9.45 -5.09
CA SER A 200 26.37 10.46 -4.81
C SER A 200 26.12 10.51 -3.34
N SER A 201 26.01 11.73 -2.80
CA SER A 201 25.69 11.88 -1.39
C SER A 201 24.21 11.72 -1.11
N ALA A 202 23.35 11.70 -2.14
CA ALA A 202 21.91 11.59 -1.94
C ALA A 202 21.52 10.15 -1.67
N ASP A 203 20.77 9.92 -0.60
CA ASP A 203 20.12 8.63 -0.34
C ASP A 203 18.72 8.60 -0.89
N ALA A 204 18.07 9.77 -0.97
CA ALA A 204 16.72 9.86 -1.50
C ALA A 204 16.49 11.26 -2.05
N VAL A 205 15.69 11.36 -3.10
CA VAL A 205 15.44 12.65 -3.75
C VAL A 205 13.96 12.78 -4.07
N PHE A 206 13.37 13.91 -3.64
CA PHE A 206 12.08 14.35 -4.16
C PHE A 206 12.34 15.00 -5.50
N VAL A 207 11.92 14.36 -6.58
CA VAL A 207 12.12 14.92 -7.93
C VAL A 207 10.88 15.66 -8.38
N ARG A 208 9.75 14.99 -8.40
CA ARG A 208 8.42 15.56 -8.63
C ARG A 208 8.30 16.31 -9.95
N SER A 209 9.06 15.93 -10.95
CA SER A 209 8.97 16.57 -12.25
C SER A 209 9.43 15.61 -13.33
N GLY A 210 8.90 15.81 -14.53
CA GLY A 210 9.22 14.96 -15.65
C GLY A 210 8.78 13.54 -15.36
N PRO A 211 9.58 12.55 -15.74
CA PRO A 211 9.17 11.16 -15.49
C PRO A 211 9.32 10.72 -14.05
N LEU A 212 10.14 11.38 -13.22
CA LEU A 212 10.43 10.90 -11.88
C LEU A 212 9.76 11.73 -10.80
N ASP A 213 9.14 11.01 -9.84
CA ASP A 213 8.62 11.62 -8.63
C ASP A 213 9.63 11.48 -7.48
N TRP A 214 10.31 10.32 -7.41
CA TRP A 214 11.10 9.96 -6.24
C TRP A 214 12.13 8.90 -6.62
N ILE A 215 13.32 8.98 -6.02
CA ILE A 215 14.31 7.91 -6.10
C ILE A 215 14.89 7.68 -4.70
N ALA A 216 15.26 6.45 -4.40
CA ALA A 216 15.82 6.11 -3.09
C ALA A 216 16.79 4.96 -3.19
N ARG A 217 17.89 5.09 -2.41
CA ARG A 217 18.89 4.03 -2.24
C ARG A 217 18.41 3.11 -1.14
N GLU A 218 18.15 1.85 -1.48
CA GLU A 218 17.61 0.91 -0.49
C GLU A 218 18.55 0.69 0.69
N ALA A 219 19.87 0.65 0.42
CA ALA A 219 20.85 0.40 1.49
C ALA A 219 20.83 1.46 2.58
N SER A 220 20.26 2.63 2.31
CA SER A 220 20.16 3.67 3.33
C SER A 220 19.09 3.36 4.36
N LYS A 221 18.21 2.42 4.09
CA LYS A 221 17.14 2.04 5.02
C LYS A 221 17.65 0.97 5.98
N PRO A 222 17.26 1.04 7.26
CA PRO A 222 17.69 0.02 8.22
C PRO A 222 17.33 -1.39 7.78
N GLY A 223 18.26 -2.32 7.94
CA GLY A 223 18.02 -3.74 7.70
C GLY A 223 18.12 -4.18 6.27
N ARG A 224 18.41 -3.28 5.31
CA ARG A 224 18.53 -3.66 3.91
C ARG A 224 19.94 -4.13 3.59
N ALA A 225 20.04 -4.88 2.50
CA ALA A 225 21.33 -5.36 2.02
C ALA A 225 22.20 -4.20 1.54
N UNK A 226 23.23 -4.45 1.43
CA UNK A 226 24.14 -3.52 1.07
C UNK A 226 24.36 -3.32 -0.33
N SER A 227 23.91 -4.11 -1.10
CA SER A 227 24.00 -3.96 -2.55
C SER A 227 23.57 -2.56 -2.95
N GLU A 228 24.02 -2.10 -4.10
CA GLU A 228 23.65 -0.76 -4.58
C GLU A 228 22.30 -0.87 -5.29
N ASN A 229 21.27 -0.98 -4.51
CA ASN A 229 19.89 -1.13 -4.95
C ASN A 229 19.18 0.20 -4.85
N TRP A 230 18.47 0.56 -5.93
CA TRP A 230 17.70 1.80 -5.98
C TRP A 230 16.28 1.49 -6.43
N VAL A 231 15.33 2.26 -5.92
CA VAL A 231 13.95 2.25 -6.40
C VAL A 231 13.64 3.62 -6.98
N LEU A 232 13.07 3.63 -8.18
CA LEU A 232 12.72 4.83 -8.92
C LEU A 232 11.21 4.82 -9.12
N GLN A 233 10.53 5.90 -8.75
CA GLN A 233 9.07 5.95 -8.89
C GLN A 233 8.69 7.12 -9.78
N SER A 234 7.77 6.87 -10.71
CA SER A 234 7.36 7.86 -11.69
C SER A 234 6.33 8.82 -11.13
N THR A 235 6.21 9.98 -11.79
CA THR A 235 5.07 10.85 -11.51
C THR A 235 3.80 10.21 -12.04
N PRO A 236 2.65 10.56 -11.44
CA PRO A 236 1.39 10.00 -11.95
C PRO A 236 1.10 10.38 -13.40
N ALA A 237 1.37 11.62 -13.78
CA ALA A 237 1.08 12.06 -15.15
C ALA A 237 1.93 11.30 -16.16
N TRP A 238 3.21 11.10 -15.85
CA TRP A 238 4.07 10.33 -16.75
C TRP A 238 3.59 8.88 -16.85
N ALA A 239 3.22 8.28 -15.70
CA ALA A 239 2.73 6.92 -15.69
C ALA A 239 1.46 6.78 -16.54
N GLU A 240 0.57 7.76 -16.43
CA GLU A 240 -0.67 7.73 -17.21
C GLU A 240 -0.38 7.73 -18.69
N ALA A 241 0.60 8.54 -19.12
CA ALA A 241 0.97 8.66 -20.53
C ALA A 241 1.71 7.43 -21.04
N HIS A 242 2.28 6.61 -20.15
CA HIS A 242 3.11 5.47 -20.54
C HIS A 242 2.58 4.16 -19.95
N LEU A 243 1.27 4.11 -19.75
CA LEU A 243 0.64 3.03 -19.01
C LEU A 243 0.87 1.66 -19.65
N ASP A 244 0.88 1.61 -20.98
CA ASP A 244 0.99 0.35 -21.69
C ASP A 244 2.33 0.16 -22.37
N ASP A 245 3.33 0.96 -22.01
CA ASP A 245 4.66 0.81 -22.60
C ASP A 245 5.32 -0.46 -22.09
N ASP A 246 6.26 -0.96 -22.90
CA ASP A 246 7.06 -2.12 -22.55
C ASP A 246 7.86 -1.83 -21.27
N PRO A 247 7.84 -2.74 -20.29
CA PRO A 247 8.63 -2.53 -19.07
C PRO A 247 10.10 -2.18 -19.29
N ALA A 248 10.74 -2.75 -20.32
CA ALA A 248 12.13 -2.40 -20.59
C ALA A 248 12.28 -0.94 -20.97
N GLN A 249 11.32 -0.38 -21.70
CA GLN A 249 11.34 1.04 -22.05
C GLN A 249 11.14 1.92 -20.81
N ILE A 250 10.30 1.45 -19.89
CA ILE A 250 10.08 2.18 -18.63
C ILE A 250 11.39 2.24 -17.83
N VAL A 251 12.10 1.10 -17.73
CA VAL A 251 13.38 1.08 -17.03
C VAL A 251 14.35 2.06 -17.67
N ASP A 252 14.49 2.01 -19.01
CA ASP A 252 15.43 2.88 -19.70
C ASP A 252 15.11 4.34 -19.43
N ALA A 253 13.83 4.72 -19.49
CA ALA A 253 13.44 6.11 -19.32
C ALA A 253 13.72 6.59 -17.89
N LEU A 254 13.37 5.78 -16.89
CA LEU A 254 13.54 6.22 -15.51
C LEU A 254 15.01 6.21 -15.08
N VAL A 255 15.81 5.27 -15.60
CA VAL A 255 17.25 5.26 -15.29
C VAL A 255 17.91 6.48 -15.94
N ALA A 256 17.54 6.84 -17.17
CA ALA A 256 18.07 8.03 -17.80
C ALA A 256 17.72 9.28 -17.00
N ALA A 257 16.49 9.37 -16.53
CA ALA A 257 16.07 10.51 -15.73
C ALA A 257 16.83 10.56 -14.39
N MET A 258 17.09 9.41 -13.80
CA MET A 258 17.88 9.34 -12.57
C MET A 258 19.27 9.91 -12.77
N GLY A 259 19.91 9.55 -13.89
CA GLY A 259 21.22 10.10 -14.20
C GLY A 259 21.21 11.60 -14.31
N GLU A 260 20.18 12.15 -14.95
CA GLU A 260 20.06 13.60 -15.06
C GLU A 260 19.86 14.25 -13.69
N VAL A 261 19.03 13.66 -12.85
CA VAL A 261 18.75 14.19 -11.51
C VAL A 261 20.02 14.21 -10.66
N LEU A 262 20.76 13.10 -10.66
CA LEU A 262 21.95 12.97 -9.83
C LEU A 262 23.18 13.64 -10.48
N GLY A 263 23.11 13.95 -11.78
CA GLY A 263 24.24 14.57 -12.49
C GLY A 263 25.40 13.63 -12.68
N ILE A 264 25.15 12.34 -12.75
CA ILE A 264 26.21 11.35 -12.94
C ILE A 264 25.74 10.28 -13.92
N HIS A 265 26.72 9.58 -14.49
CA HIS A 265 26.41 8.46 -15.35
C HIS A 265 25.97 7.26 -14.50
N ILE A 266 24.86 6.66 -14.89
CA ILE A 266 24.37 5.46 -14.19
C ILE A 266 24.87 4.25 -14.98
N PRO A 267 25.69 3.41 -14.40
CA PRO A 267 26.16 2.22 -15.12
C PRO A 267 25.03 1.27 -15.39
N THR A 268 25.22 0.41 -16.38
CA THR A 268 24.19 -0.57 -16.75
C THR A 268 23.84 -1.43 -15.55
N PRO A 269 22.57 -1.47 -15.16
CA PRO A 269 22.19 -2.32 -14.03
C PRO A 269 22.48 -3.79 -14.25
N VAL A 270 22.86 -4.49 -13.19
CA VAL A 270 23.02 -5.95 -13.24
C VAL A 270 21.70 -6.65 -12.93
N PHE A 271 20.73 -5.93 -12.43
CA PHE A 271 19.36 -6.38 -12.23
C PHE A 271 18.43 -5.22 -12.49
N GLN A 272 17.31 -5.47 -13.14
CA GLN A 272 16.30 -4.44 -13.33
C GLN A 272 14.91 -5.06 -13.44
N GLN A 273 13.94 -4.36 -12.94
CA GLN A 273 12.54 -4.79 -13.04
C GLN A 273 11.64 -3.59 -12.89
N ALA A 274 10.58 -3.54 -13.70
CA ALA A 274 9.56 -2.50 -13.59
C ALA A 274 8.27 -3.13 -13.09
N HIS A 275 7.54 -2.38 -12.27
CA HIS A 275 6.23 -2.79 -11.77
C HIS A 275 5.23 -1.67 -11.99
N ARG A 276 4.08 -2.00 -12.54
CA ARG A 276 3.03 -1.01 -12.81
C ARG A 276 1.98 -1.09 -11.70
N TRP A 277 1.86 0.02 -10.96
CA TRP A 277 0.80 0.17 -9.97
C TRP A 277 -0.36 0.87 -10.64
N LEU A 278 -1.44 0.16 -10.94
CA LEU A 278 -2.61 0.79 -11.54
C LEU A 278 -3.33 1.68 -10.54
N TYR A 279 -3.24 1.37 -9.26
CA TYR A 279 -3.93 2.10 -8.21
C TYR A 279 -2.91 2.55 -7.17
N ALA A 280 -2.03 3.47 -7.58
CA ALA A 280 -0.92 3.85 -6.72
C ALA A 280 -1.35 4.81 -5.62
N ARG A 281 -2.19 5.80 -5.95
CA ARG A 281 -2.65 6.76 -4.95
C ARG A 281 -4.00 7.32 -5.36
N PRO A 282 -4.82 7.75 -4.38
CA PRO A 282 -6.09 8.40 -4.71
C PRO A 282 -5.86 9.68 -5.51
N ALA A 283 -6.74 9.94 -6.47
CA ALA A 283 -6.64 11.15 -7.29
C ALA A 283 -7.02 12.40 -6.50
N ALA A 284 -7.79 12.25 -5.41
CA ALA A 284 -8.23 13.36 -4.59
C ALA A 284 -8.41 12.90 -3.16
N ASP A 285 -8.23 13.82 -2.23
CA ASP A 285 -8.54 13.56 -0.82
C ASP A 285 -10.04 13.59 -0.62
N CYS A 286 -10.52 12.90 0.42
CA CYS A 286 -11.89 13.01 0.83
C CYS A 286 -11.99 12.82 2.35
N GLU A 287 -13.19 12.99 2.89
CA GLU A 287 -13.36 13.01 4.34
C GLU A 287 -14.33 11.95 4.83
N TRP A 288 -14.64 10.96 4.02
CA TRP A 288 -15.55 9.91 4.46
C TRP A 288 -14.98 9.11 5.64
N GLY A 289 -13.69 8.87 5.63
CA GLY A 289 -13.05 7.97 6.59
C GLY A 289 -13.29 6.54 6.22
N ALA A 290 -14.54 6.09 6.33
CA ALA A 290 -14.99 4.78 5.90
C ALA A 290 -16.45 4.93 5.49
N LEU A 291 -16.96 3.92 4.78
CA LEU A 291 -18.36 3.90 4.37
C LEU A 291 -19.02 2.67 4.98
N ALA A 292 -20.32 2.77 5.23
CA ALA A 292 -21.02 1.69 5.91
C ALA A 292 -22.47 1.58 5.47
N ALA A 293 -22.94 0.36 5.39
CA ALA A 293 -24.34 0.01 5.28
C ALA A 293 -24.61 -1.04 6.36
N PRO A 294 -24.73 -0.61 7.61
CA PRO A 294 -24.78 -1.57 8.72
C PRO A 294 -25.95 -2.53 8.66
N GLU A 295 -27.10 -2.07 8.15
CA GLU A 295 -28.29 -2.93 8.03
C GLU A 295 -28.02 -4.12 7.11
N GLN A 296 -27.10 -3.93 6.17
CA GLN A 296 -26.76 -4.99 5.23
C GLN A 296 -25.49 -5.70 5.62
N GLY A 297 -24.79 -5.23 6.65
CA GLY A 297 -23.57 -5.89 7.13
C GLY A 297 -22.40 -5.72 6.17
N ILE A 298 -22.32 -4.57 5.47
CA ILE A 298 -21.24 -4.35 4.53
C ILE A 298 -20.61 -2.97 4.76
N TYR A 299 -19.29 -2.92 4.69
CA TYR A 299 -18.49 -1.75 5.03
C TYR A 299 -17.36 -1.59 4.03
N VAL A 300 -16.85 -0.37 3.90
CA VAL A 300 -15.81 -0.07 2.91
C VAL A 300 -14.73 0.77 3.56
N CYS A 301 -13.47 0.44 3.31
CA CYS A 301 -12.35 1.25 3.73
C CYS A 301 -11.25 1.24 2.67
N GLY A 302 -10.31 2.17 2.83
CA GLY A 302 -9.21 2.33 1.91
C GLY A 302 -8.69 3.74 2.02
N ASP A 303 -7.46 3.98 1.57
CA ASP A 303 -6.94 5.34 1.58
C ASP A 303 -7.80 6.25 0.70
N TRP A 304 -8.46 5.70 -0.32
CA TRP A 304 -9.29 6.51 -1.20
C TRP A 304 -10.53 7.06 -0.48
N CYS A 305 -10.81 6.58 0.71
CA CYS A 305 -11.90 7.13 1.53
C CYS A 305 -11.42 8.30 2.38
N LEU A 306 -10.14 8.63 2.36
CA LEU A 306 -9.60 9.62 3.27
C LEU A 306 -8.45 10.43 2.65
N GLY A 307 -7.38 9.76 2.22
CA GLY A 307 -6.24 10.45 1.62
C GLY A 307 -5.12 9.48 1.33
N GLY A 308 -4.14 9.93 0.57
CA GLY A 308 -3.15 9.08 -0.05
C GLY A 308 -1.97 8.64 0.81
N ARG A 309 -2.03 8.80 2.13
CA ARG A 309 -0.91 8.39 2.98
C ARG A 309 -1.23 7.10 3.70
N LEU A 310 -0.18 6.39 4.11
CA LEU A 310 -0.35 5.14 4.86
C LEU A 310 -1.18 5.36 6.11
N GLU A 311 -0.97 6.48 6.78
CA GLU A 311 -1.74 6.84 7.96
C GLU A 311 -3.24 6.91 7.64
N ALA A 312 -3.58 7.46 6.49
CA ALA A 312 -4.99 7.57 6.09
C ALA A 312 -5.59 6.18 5.86
N ALA A 313 -4.84 5.28 5.26
CA ALA A 313 -5.31 3.91 5.08
C ALA A 313 -5.57 3.26 6.43
N TRP A 314 -4.66 3.45 7.35
CA TRP A 314 -4.83 2.92 8.70
C TRP A 314 -6.06 3.53 9.39
N UNK A 315 -6.32 4.72 9.24
CA UNK A 315 -7.32 5.37 9.82
C UNK A 315 -8.59 4.95 9.37
N SER A 316 -8.62 4.69 7.99
CA SER A 316 -9.82 4.21 7.36
C SER A 316 -10.22 2.82 7.85
N GLY A 317 -9.24 1.92 7.92
CA GLY A 317 -9.50 0.58 8.44
C GLY A 317 -10.02 0.59 9.86
N GLN A 318 -9.44 1.43 10.71
CA GLN A 318 -9.91 1.54 12.11
C GLN A 318 -11.36 1.98 12.15
N GLN A 319 -11.74 2.92 11.31
CA GLN A 319 -13.11 3.41 11.29
C GLN A 319 -14.09 2.35 10.79
N ALA A 320 -13.71 1.59 9.78
CA ALA A 320 -14.58 0.51 9.31
C ALA A 320 -14.79 -0.54 10.40
N ALA A 321 -13.72 -0.92 11.09
CA ALA A 321 -13.82 -1.89 12.18
C ALA A 321 -14.70 -1.34 13.30
N LYS A 322 -14.55 -0.07 13.62
CA LYS A 322 -15.37 0.54 14.67
C LYS A 322 -16.85 0.50 14.28
N ALA A 323 -17.16 0.74 13.01
CA ALA A 323 -18.54 0.65 12.56
C ALA A 323 -19.09 -0.77 12.68
N VAL A 324 -18.28 -1.77 12.36
CA VAL A 324 -18.68 -3.16 12.53
C VAL A 324 -18.99 -3.43 14.01
N LEU A 325 -18.13 -2.99 14.89
CA LEU A 325 -18.31 -3.23 16.33
C LEU A 325 -19.50 -2.48 16.91
N UNK A 326 -19.78 -1.59 16.28
CA UNK A 326 -20.79 -0.77 16.74
C UNK A 326 -22.09 -1.38 16.64
N VAL A 327 -22.25 -2.34 15.80
CA VAL A 327 -23.55 -3.00 15.68
C VAL A 327 -23.64 -4.24 16.54
N GLN A 328 -22.62 -4.59 17.25
CA GLN A 328 -22.60 -5.72 18.15
C GLN A 328 -22.83 -5.29 19.62
#